data_c93f51bd7e31f06dc5a60b43be73da52
#
_entry.id   c93f51bd7e31f06dc5a60b43be73da52
#
_cell.length_a   1.000
_cell.length_b   1.000
_cell.length_c   1.000
_cell.angle_alpha   90.00
_cell.angle_beta   90.00
_cell.angle_gamma   90.00
#
_symmetry.space_group_name_H-M   'P 1'
#
loop_
_entity.id
_entity.type
_entity.pdbx_description
1 polymer ?
#
loop_
_entity_poly.entity_id
_entity_poly.type
_entity_poly.pdbx_seq_one_letter_code
_entity_poly.pdbx_strand_id
1 'polypeptide(L)'
;RELSFGEKTAIISKTVVHDIGTTSELGLGKRRVAHVLGMYGTILFWIGSGVMIFGYSSPNAVTPSIWPIIWHVGAILTCLGAYWFWFFLRVDVSAEAHSVFRIIKADLFVLALVLSSTFGLAWSYFQYSGSSGLSILFLVLFAVANIVLFGGVYWSKFAHMFYKPGAAIQRSEEHT
;
A
#
# COMPACT_ATOMS: atom_id res chain seq x y z
N ARG A 1 -2.36 20.72 -31.25
CA ARG A 1 -0.88 20.56 -31.37
C ARG A 1 -0.52 19.18 -30.88
N GLU A 2 0.04 18.33 -31.74
CA GLU A 2 0.55 17.03 -31.29
C GLU A 2 1.86 17.23 -30.52
N LEU A 3 1.88 16.80 -29.26
CA LEU A 3 3.08 16.87 -28.41
C LEU A 3 4.17 15.94 -28.96
N SER A 4 5.41 16.41 -28.99
CA SER A 4 6.59 15.60 -29.30
C SER A 4 6.76 14.47 -28.27
N PHE A 5 7.37 13.35 -28.67
CA PHE A 5 7.68 12.24 -27.75
C PHE A 5 8.49 12.70 -26.52
N GLY A 6 9.43 13.64 -26.71
CA GLY A 6 10.20 14.21 -25.60
C GLY A 6 9.36 15.05 -24.64
N GLU A 7 8.41 15.83 -25.15
CA GLU A 7 7.47 16.61 -24.31
C GLU A 7 6.53 15.69 -23.52
N LYS A 8 6.00 14.64 -24.15
CA LYS A 8 5.19 13.62 -23.46
C LYS A 8 5.96 12.94 -22.33
N THR A 9 7.20 12.53 -22.58
CA THR A 9 8.05 11.90 -21.57
C THR A 9 8.38 12.84 -20.42
N ALA A 10 8.62 14.12 -20.69
CA ALA A 10 8.87 15.12 -19.65
C ALA A 10 7.62 15.39 -18.79
N ILE A 11 6.43 15.46 -19.40
CA ILE A 11 5.15 15.62 -18.69
C ILE A 11 4.88 14.39 -17.80
N ILE A 12 5.04 13.18 -18.36
CA ILE A 12 4.85 11.93 -17.62
C ILE A 12 5.80 11.85 -16.42
N SER A 13 7.11 12.11 -16.63
CA SER A 13 8.07 12.04 -15.54
C SER A 13 7.81 13.10 -14.47
N LYS A 14 7.43 14.32 -14.84
CA LYS A 14 7.05 15.37 -13.88
C LYS A 14 5.81 14.97 -13.07
N THR A 15 4.76 14.47 -13.73
CA THR A 15 3.54 14.00 -13.07
C THR A 15 3.80 12.82 -12.13
N VAL A 16 4.59 11.83 -12.58
CA VAL A 16 4.93 10.68 -11.75
C VAL A 16 5.77 11.07 -10.53
N VAL A 17 6.79 11.88 -10.71
CA VAL A 17 7.68 12.27 -9.61
C VAL A 17 7.02 13.28 -8.68
N HIS A 18 6.40 14.32 -9.21
CA HIS A 18 5.86 15.41 -8.41
C HIS A 18 4.48 15.09 -7.83
N ASP A 19 3.52 14.66 -8.66
CA ASP A 19 2.13 14.53 -8.19
C ASP A 19 1.88 13.16 -7.52
N ILE A 20 2.45 12.09 -8.05
CA ILE A 20 2.30 10.75 -7.47
C ILE A 20 3.32 10.53 -6.37
N GLY A 21 4.62 10.72 -6.64
CA GLY A 21 5.69 10.44 -5.69
C GLY A 21 5.65 11.31 -4.43
N THR A 22 5.32 12.60 -4.56
CA THR A 22 5.20 13.50 -3.40
C THR A 22 3.78 13.66 -2.88
N THR A 23 2.77 13.10 -3.57
CA THR A 23 1.35 13.26 -3.22
C THR A 23 0.95 14.72 -3.00
N SER A 24 1.47 15.62 -3.85
CA SER A 24 1.31 17.08 -3.73
C SER A 24 -0.14 17.53 -3.75
N GLU A 25 -1.03 16.79 -4.44
CA GLU A 25 -2.48 17.05 -4.48
C GLU A 25 -3.16 17.01 -3.10
N LEU A 26 -2.60 16.31 -2.11
CA LEU A 26 -3.19 16.21 -0.77
C LEU A 26 -2.88 17.40 0.14
N GLY A 27 -2.13 18.40 -0.34
CA GLY A 27 -1.69 19.55 0.44
C GLY A 27 -0.70 19.18 1.57
N LEU A 28 -0.33 20.16 2.38
CA LEU A 28 0.54 19.98 3.54
C LEU A 28 -0.33 19.69 4.78
N GLY A 29 -0.61 18.43 5.06
CA GLY A 29 -1.46 18.08 6.20
C GLY A 29 -1.34 16.63 6.66
N LYS A 30 -2.04 16.32 7.76
CA LYS A 30 -2.06 14.98 8.38
C LYS A 30 -2.44 13.87 7.39
N ARG A 31 -3.34 14.16 6.43
CA ARG A 31 -3.75 13.22 5.37
C ARG A 31 -2.61 12.84 4.45
N ARG A 32 -1.76 13.82 4.08
CA ARG A 32 -0.59 13.58 3.26
C ARG A 32 0.42 12.69 3.96
N VAL A 33 0.70 12.96 5.23
CA VAL A 33 1.65 12.16 6.02
C VAL A 33 1.17 10.71 6.13
N ALA A 34 -0.09 10.47 6.50
CA ALA A 34 -0.65 9.13 6.59
C ALA A 34 -0.61 8.39 5.24
N HIS A 35 -0.93 9.10 4.14
CA HIS A 35 -0.88 8.54 2.80
C HIS A 35 0.56 8.19 2.36
N VAL A 36 1.52 9.07 2.60
CA VAL A 36 2.94 8.84 2.28
C VAL A 36 3.48 7.64 3.05
N LEU A 37 3.21 7.56 4.36
CA LEU A 37 3.61 6.41 5.17
C LEU A 37 3.00 5.11 4.64
N GLY A 38 1.70 5.10 4.39
CA GLY A 38 1.01 3.93 3.86
C GLY A 38 1.52 3.52 2.48
N MET A 39 1.68 4.47 1.57
CA MET A 39 2.12 4.22 0.19
C MET A 39 3.54 3.67 0.13
N TYR A 40 4.51 4.37 0.70
CA TYR A 40 5.91 3.91 0.68
C TYR A 40 6.10 2.67 1.54
N GLY A 41 5.39 2.56 2.67
CA GLY A 41 5.37 1.35 3.47
C GLY A 41 4.92 0.14 2.65
N THR A 42 3.81 0.27 1.93
CA THR A 42 3.26 -0.79 1.07
C THR A 42 4.22 -1.17 -0.05
N ILE A 43 4.84 -0.20 -0.71
CA ILE A 43 5.84 -0.44 -1.77
C ILE A 43 7.01 -1.26 -1.21
N LEU A 44 7.59 -0.85 -0.09
CA LEU A 44 8.69 -1.58 0.55
C LEU A 44 8.28 -2.99 0.99
N PHE A 45 7.08 -3.11 1.58
CA PHE A 45 6.51 -4.39 2.01
C PHE A 45 6.34 -5.36 0.83
N TRP A 46 5.83 -4.89 -0.31
CA TRP A 46 5.64 -5.72 -1.50
C TRP A 46 6.94 -6.03 -2.23
N ILE A 47 7.87 -5.09 -2.30
CA ILE A 47 9.21 -5.35 -2.87
C ILE A 47 9.93 -6.41 -2.03
N GLY A 48 9.96 -6.26 -0.70
CA GLY A 48 10.54 -7.25 0.19
C GLY A 48 9.91 -8.63 0.04
N SER A 49 8.56 -8.69 -0.01
CA SER A 49 7.82 -9.94 -0.25
C SER A 49 8.20 -10.57 -1.59
N GLY A 50 8.16 -9.80 -2.68
CA GLY A 50 8.46 -10.29 -4.02
C GLY A 50 9.88 -10.83 -4.14
N VAL A 51 10.87 -10.10 -3.63
CA VAL A 51 12.27 -10.55 -3.67
C VAL A 51 12.46 -11.81 -2.84
N MET A 52 11.89 -11.91 -1.64
CA MET A 52 12.02 -13.11 -0.81
C MET A 52 11.32 -14.32 -1.43
N ILE A 53 10.12 -14.14 -2.00
CA ILE A 53 9.35 -15.22 -2.61
C ILE A 53 10.00 -15.72 -3.90
N PHE A 54 10.41 -14.83 -4.80
CA PHE A 54 10.91 -15.22 -6.12
C PHE A 54 12.43 -15.38 -6.18
N GLY A 55 13.17 -14.64 -5.38
CA GLY A 55 14.64 -14.69 -5.37
C GLY A 55 15.23 -15.72 -4.42
N TYR A 56 14.53 -16.04 -3.31
CA TYR A 56 15.05 -16.87 -2.24
C TYR A 56 14.07 -17.98 -1.81
N SER A 57 13.30 -18.53 -2.75
CA SER A 57 12.28 -19.56 -2.51
C SER A 57 12.84 -20.95 -2.19
N SER A 58 14.11 -21.21 -2.47
CA SER A 58 14.72 -22.51 -2.19
C SER A 58 14.93 -22.71 -0.67
N PRO A 59 14.65 -23.90 -0.12
CA PRO A 59 14.88 -24.21 1.30
C PRO A 59 16.32 -23.98 1.76
N ASN A 60 17.28 -24.06 0.85
CA ASN A 60 18.71 -23.87 1.12
C ASN A 60 19.21 -22.45 0.79
N ALA A 61 18.32 -21.56 0.31
CA ALA A 61 18.70 -20.19 -0.02
C ALA A 61 18.92 -19.36 1.26
N VAL A 62 20.08 -18.76 1.37
CA VAL A 62 20.39 -17.82 2.46
C VAL A 62 19.88 -16.43 2.05
N THR A 63 18.78 -16.00 2.65
CA THR A 63 18.22 -14.66 2.39
C THR A 63 19.08 -13.59 3.06
N PRO A 64 19.64 -12.62 2.31
CA PRO A 64 20.33 -11.47 2.90
C PRO A 64 19.42 -10.72 3.87
N SER A 65 19.94 -10.33 5.02
CA SER A 65 19.19 -9.69 6.12
C SER A 65 18.48 -8.39 5.70
N ILE A 66 18.95 -7.73 4.67
CA ILE A 66 18.36 -6.50 4.17
C ILE A 66 16.90 -6.67 3.72
N TRP A 67 16.55 -7.81 3.12
CA TRP A 67 15.20 -8.04 2.61
C TRP A 67 14.15 -8.23 3.71
N PRO A 68 14.39 -9.07 4.73
CA PRO A 68 13.52 -9.10 5.91
C PRO A 68 13.42 -7.74 6.62
N ILE A 69 14.50 -6.95 6.70
CA ILE A 69 14.46 -5.61 7.29
C ILE A 69 13.55 -4.69 6.48
N ILE A 70 13.72 -4.62 5.15
CA ILE A 70 12.87 -3.83 4.26
C ILE A 70 11.41 -4.25 4.40
N TRP A 71 11.13 -5.55 4.46
CA TRP A 71 9.80 -6.09 4.63
C TRP A 71 9.15 -5.65 5.95
N HIS A 72 9.86 -5.76 7.07
CA HIS A 72 9.35 -5.35 8.39
C HIS A 72 9.14 -3.83 8.48
N VAL A 73 10.10 -3.04 8.01
CA VAL A 73 9.97 -1.59 7.96
C VAL A 73 8.78 -1.20 7.09
N GLY A 74 8.62 -1.80 5.93
CA GLY A 74 7.48 -1.60 5.05
C GLY A 74 6.16 -1.93 5.72
N ALA A 75 6.04 -3.08 6.38
CA ALA A 75 4.85 -3.49 7.10
C ALA A 75 4.49 -2.53 8.25
N ILE A 76 5.47 -2.08 9.04
CA ILE A 76 5.27 -1.12 10.14
C ILE A 76 4.79 0.22 9.60
N LEU A 77 5.42 0.77 8.56
CA LEU A 77 5.01 2.04 7.95
C LEU A 77 3.59 1.94 7.35
N THR A 78 3.27 0.80 6.72
CA THR A 78 1.91 0.52 6.22
C THR A 78 0.91 0.53 7.36
N CYS A 79 1.19 -0.17 8.46
CA CYS A 79 0.33 -0.17 9.64
C CYS A 79 0.11 1.25 10.17
N LEU A 80 1.18 2.01 10.39
CA LEU A 80 1.08 3.37 10.92
C LEU A 80 0.23 4.27 10.01
N GLY A 81 0.49 4.28 8.71
CA GLY A 81 -0.26 5.10 7.75
C GLY A 81 -1.72 4.67 7.63
N ALA A 82 -1.97 3.37 7.51
CA ALA A 82 -3.30 2.82 7.28
C ALA A 82 -4.18 2.87 8.55
N TYR A 83 -3.65 2.58 9.74
CA TYR A 83 -4.40 2.77 10.99
C TYR A 83 -4.70 4.24 11.26
N TRP A 84 -3.73 5.13 11.03
CA TRP A 84 -3.98 6.57 11.16
C TRP A 84 -5.11 7.03 10.23
N PHE A 85 -5.07 6.62 8.98
CA PHE A 85 -6.15 6.91 8.04
C PHE A 85 -7.48 6.34 8.51
N TRP A 86 -7.51 5.07 8.92
CA TRP A 86 -8.73 4.37 9.31
C TRP A 86 -9.45 5.03 10.49
N PHE A 87 -8.74 5.31 11.56
CA PHE A 87 -9.34 5.79 12.79
C PHE A 87 -9.58 7.30 12.83
N PHE A 88 -8.81 8.10 12.09
CA PHE A 88 -8.81 9.55 12.27
C PHE A 88 -9.07 10.37 11.00
N LEU A 89 -8.75 9.84 9.82
CA LEU A 89 -8.74 10.64 8.58
C LEU A 89 -9.79 10.21 7.57
N ARG A 90 -10.42 9.06 7.77
CA ARG A 90 -11.48 8.58 6.89
C ARG A 90 -12.66 9.57 6.90
N VAL A 91 -13.22 9.86 5.72
CA VAL A 91 -14.27 10.86 5.55
C VAL A 91 -15.47 10.57 6.44
N ASP A 92 -15.93 9.32 6.48
CA ASP A 92 -17.07 8.88 7.29
C ASP A 92 -16.88 9.18 8.79
N VAL A 93 -15.64 9.09 9.28
CA VAL A 93 -15.31 9.35 10.69
C VAL A 93 -15.05 10.84 10.95
N SER A 94 -14.28 11.49 10.08
CA SER A 94 -13.80 12.85 10.31
C SER A 94 -14.80 13.94 9.93
N ALA A 95 -15.67 13.69 8.95
CA ALA A 95 -16.60 14.68 8.41
C ALA A 95 -18.07 14.34 8.66
N GLU A 96 -18.43 13.05 8.61
CA GLU A 96 -19.81 12.58 8.77
C GLU A 96 -20.12 12.05 10.17
N ALA A 97 -19.12 12.02 11.06
CA ALA A 97 -19.23 11.55 12.45
C ALA A 97 -19.81 10.12 12.60
N HIS A 98 -19.63 9.27 11.58
CA HIS A 98 -20.02 7.87 11.68
C HIS A 98 -19.02 7.04 12.50
N SER A 99 -19.48 5.91 12.99
CA SER A 99 -18.63 4.95 13.72
C SER A 99 -17.44 4.50 12.88
N VAL A 100 -16.26 4.39 13.49
CA VAL A 100 -15.03 3.84 12.87
C VAL A 100 -15.22 2.41 12.33
N PHE A 101 -16.19 1.68 12.86
CA PHE A 101 -16.51 0.30 12.45
C PHE A 101 -17.54 0.21 11.31
N ARG A 102 -18.06 1.34 10.81
CA ARG A 102 -18.90 1.34 9.62
C ARG A 102 -18.03 1.02 8.39
N ILE A 103 -18.24 -0.16 7.82
CA ILE A 103 -17.47 -0.64 6.66
C ILE A 103 -18.31 -0.42 5.40
N ILE A 104 -17.75 0.26 4.41
CA ILE A 104 -18.29 0.38 3.06
C ILE A 104 -17.39 -0.34 2.04
N LYS A 105 -17.93 -0.69 0.87
CA LYS A 105 -17.16 -1.42 -0.17
C LYS A 105 -15.86 -0.71 -0.56
N ALA A 106 -15.88 0.62 -0.55
CA ALA A 106 -14.68 1.43 -0.86
C ALA A 106 -13.54 1.27 0.16
N ASP A 107 -13.86 0.85 1.39
CA ASP A 107 -12.87 0.67 2.46
C ASP A 107 -12.17 -0.69 2.41
N LEU A 108 -12.67 -1.63 1.61
CA LEU A 108 -12.15 -2.99 1.53
C LEU A 108 -10.65 -3.02 1.25
N PHE A 109 -10.17 -2.11 0.40
CA PHE A 109 -8.74 -1.98 0.10
C PHE A 109 -7.92 -1.62 1.35
N VAL A 110 -8.32 -0.57 2.07
CA VAL A 110 -7.58 -0.10 3.26
C VAL A 110 -7.66 -1.15 4.37
N LEU A 111 -8.82 -1.76 4.56
CA LEU A 111 -9.01 -2.82 5.54
C LEU A 111 -8.15 -4.05 5.23
N ALA A 112 -8.15 -4.51 3.98
CA ALA A 112 -7.33 -5.64 3.56
C ALA A 112 -5.83 -5.33 3.69
N LEU A 113 -5.41 -4.10 3.40
CA LEU A 113 -4.03 -3.65 3.56
C LEU A 113 -3.60 -3.62 5.04
N VAL A 114 -4.44 -3.08 5.93
CA VAL A 114 -4.23 -3.11 7.39
C VAL A 114 -4.09 -4.54 7.89
N LEU A 115 -5.03 -5.40 7.50
CA LEU A 115 -5.03 -6.80 7.94
C LEU A 115 -3.84 -7.56 7.39
N SER A 116 -3.48 -7.36 6.12
CA SER A 116 -2.30 -7.98 5.51
C SER A 116 -1.02 -7.61 6.26
N SER A 117 -0.77 -6.32 6.48
CA SER A 117 0.44 -5.89 7.18
C SER A 117 0.46 -6.32 8.65
N THR A 118 -0.67 -6.24 9.35
CA THR A 118 -0.78 -6.65 10.76
C THR A 118 -0.59 -8.16 10.93
N PHE A 119 -1.27 -8.97 10.12
CA PHE A 119 -1.15 -10.44 10.18
C PHE A 119 0.23 -10.90 9.72
N GLY A 120 0.84 -10.22 8.75
CA GLY A 120 2.21 -10.48 8.34
C GLY A 120 3.21 -10.27 9.48
N LEU A 121 3.12 -9.15 10.20
CA LEU A 121 3.96 -8.88 11.38
C LEU A 121 3.72 -9.89 12.51
N ALA A 122 2.45 -10.24 12.79
CA ALA A 122 2.10 -11.23 13.79
C ALA A 122 2.64 -12.61 13.40
N TRP A 123 2.51 -13.01 12.13
CA TRP A 123 3.08 -14.25 11.63
C TRP A 123 4.60 -14.29 11.85
N SER A 124 5.32 -13.24 11.45
CA SER A 124 6.77 -13.14 11.64
C SER A 124 7.17 -13.26 13.11
N TYR A 125 6.45 -12.60 14.01
CA TYR A 125 6.68 -12.67 15.45
C TYR A 125 6.49 -14.09 16.01
N PHE A 126 5.37 -14.75 15.68
CA PHE A 126 5.09 -16.12 16.18
C PHE A 126 6.00 -17.17 15.55
N GLN A 127 6.44 -16.95 14.32
CA GLN A 127 7.46 -17.80 13.70
C GLN A 127 8.80 -17.68 14.45
N TYR A 128 9.22 -16.47 14.78
CA TYR A 128 10.44 -16.24 15.55
C TYR A 128 10.35 -16.80 16.98
N SER A 129 9.20 -16.67 17.63
CA SER A 129 8.97 -17.20 18.99
C SER A 129 8.84 -18.73 19.07
N GLY A 130 8.82 -19.43 17.93
CA GLY A 130 8.68 -20.89 17.88
C GLY A 130 7.26 -21.42 18.12
N SER A 131 6.25 -20.55 18.15
CA SER A 131 4.85 -20.95 18.34
C SER A 131 4.23 -21.41 17.03
N SER A 132 4.40 -22.69 16.68
CA SER A 132 3.99 -23.23 15.37
C SER A 132 2.51 -23.07 15.07
N GLY A 133 1.61 -23.31 16.05
CA GLY A 133 0.16 -23.20 15.85
C GLY A 133 -0.26 -21.76 15.52
N LEU A 134 0.22 -20.77 16.27
CA LEU A 134 -0.08 -19.35 16.01
C LEU A 134 0.59 -18.86 14.74
N SER A 135 1.81 -19.34 14.45
CA SER A 135 2.48 -19.00 13.19
C SER A 135 1.67 -19.45 11.97
N ILE A 136 1.17 -20.69 11.98
CA ILE A 136 0.30 -21.19 10.88
C ILE A 136 -1.00 -20.40 10.80
N LEU A 137 -1.65 -20.11 11.93
CA LEU A 137 -2.88 -19.32 11.95
C LEU A 137 -2.68 -17.95 11.31
N PHE A 138 -1.65 -17.21 11.74
CA PHE A 138 -1.40 -15.86 11.19
C PHE A 138 -0.89 -15.89 9.77
N LEU A 139 -0.20 -16.95 9.33
CA LEU A 139 0.16 -17.14 7.93
C LEU A 139 -1.10 -17.30 7.05
N VAL A 140 -2.07 -18.12 7.49
CA VAL A 140 -3.35 -18.28 6.77
C VAL A 140 -4.12 -16.97 6.71
N LEU A 141 -4.24 -16.25 7.84
CA LEU A 141 -4.90 -14.95 7.88
C LEU A 141 -4.20 -13.92 6.98
N PHE A 142 -2.87 -13.91 6.96
CA PHE A 142 -2.07 -13.08 6.07
C PHE A 142 -2.34 -13.41 4.60
N ALA A 143 -2.34 -14.70 4.24
CA ALA A 143 -2.65 -15.13 2.88
C ALA A 143 -4.08 -14.73 2.45
N VAL A 144 -5.08 -14.93 3.30
CA VAL A 144 -6.47 -14.53 3.03
C VAL A 144 -6.58 -13.02 2.85
N ALA A 145 -5.95 -12.22 3.72
CA ALA A 145 -5.94 -10.77 3.58
C ALA A 145 -5.33 -10.31 2.24
N ASN A 146 -4.26 -10.95 1.79
CA ASN A 146 -3.66 -10.65 0.48
C ASN A 146 -4.56 -11.10 -0.69
N ILE A 147 -5.23 -12.24 -0.59
CA ILE A 147 -6.21 -12.68 -1.61
C ILE A 147 -7.34 -11.65 -1.73
N VAL A 148 -7.87 -11.17 -0.61
CA VAL A 148 -8.90 -10.11 -0.61
C VAL A 148 -8.37 -8.81 -1.17
N LEU A 149 -7.14 -8.43 -0.81
CA LEU A 149 -6.48 -7.21 -1.28
C LEU A 149 -6.34 -7.19 -2.80
N PHE A 150 -5.76 -8.24 -3.38
CA PHE A 150 -5.50 -8.32 -4.82
C PHE A 150 -6.74 -8.74 -5.61
N GLY A 151 -7.59 -9.61 -5.07
CA GLY A 151 -8.86 -10.01 -5.68
C GLY A 151 -9.91 -8.90 -5.69
N GLY A 152 -9.84 -7.99 -4.71
CA GLY A 152 -10.75 -6.85 -4.59
C GLY A 152 -10.40 -5.63 -5.43
N VAL A 153 -9.39 -5.68 -6.32
CA VAL A 153 -8.90 -4.54 -7.11
C VAL A 153 -10.02 -3.81 -7.85
N TYR A 154 -10.90 -4.55 -8.54
CA TYR A 154 -12.00 -3.96 -9.32
C TYR A 154 -13.06 -3.24 -8.50
N TRP A 155 -13.27 -3.64 -7.24
CA TRP A 155 -14.36 -3.19 -6.39
C TRP A 155 -13.92 -2.16 -5.35
N SER A 156 -12.63 -1.92 -5.23
CA SER A 156 -12.05 -1.10 -4.18
C SER A 156 -11.35 0.15 -4.72
N LYS A 157 -10.97 1.04 -3.80
CA LYS A 157 -10.14 2.21 -4.10
C LYS A 157 -8.76 1.86 -4.69
N PHE A 158 -8.37 0.59 -4.73
CA PHE A 158 -7.13 0.14 -5.36
C PHE A 158 -7.11 0.44 -6.88
N ALA A 159 -8.24 0.29 -7.56
CA ALA A 159 -8.39 0.68 -8.96
C ALA A 159 -8.03 2.15 -9.21
N HIS A 160 -8.35 3.02 -8.24
CA HIS A 160 -8.04 4.45 -8.30
C HIS A 160 -6.54 4.74 -8.43
N MET A 161 -5.68 3.88 -7.85
CA MET A 161 -4.22 4.00 -7.94
C MET A 161 -3.70 3.84 -9.37
N PHE A 162 -4.44 3.09 -10.21
CA PHE A 162 -4.11 2.91 -11.64
C PHE A 162 -4.76 3.97 -12.53
N TYR A 163 -5.98 4.42 -12.21
CA TYR A 163 -6.70 5.40 -13.03
C TYR A 163 -6.25 6.85 -12.80
N LYS A 164 -5.88 7.22 -11.56
CA LYS A 164 -5.42 8.59 -11.27
C LYS A 164 -4.20 9.02 -12.08
N PRO A 165 -3.12 8.22 -12.18
CA PRO A 165 -1.97 8.56 -13.02
C PRO A 165 -2.37 8.78 -14.48
N GLY A 166 -3.21 7.90 -15.05
CA GLY A 166 -3.70 8.05 -16.42
C GLY A 166 -4.51 9.34 -16.62
N ALA A 167 -5.43 9.64 -15.72
CA ALA A 167 -6.22 10.87 -15.77
C ALA A 167 -5.38 12.14 -15.55
N ALA A 168 -4.34 12.08 -14.72
CA ALA A 168 -3.42 13.20 -14.50
C ALA A 168 -2.58 13.49 -15.75
N ILE A 169 -2.10 12.44 -16.42
CA ILE A 169 -1.36 12.56 -17.69
C ILE A 169 -2.25 13.17 -18.76
N GLN A 170 -3.48 12.66 -18.94
CA GLN A 170 -4.43 13.18 -19.93
C GLN A 170 -4.73 14.66 -19.69
N ARG A 171 -4.97 15.07 -18.45
CA ARG A 171 -5.22 16.47 -18.09
C ARG A 171 -4.03 17.37 -18.39
N SER A 172 -2.80 16.91 -18.13
CA SER A 172 -1.59 17.70 -18.44
C SER A 172 -1.34 17.80 -19.95
N GLU A 173 -1.78 16.83 -20.75
CA GLU A 173 -1.74 16.92 -22.22
C GLU A 173 -2.77 17.92 -22.78
N GLU A 174 -3.96 18.03 -22.16
CA GLU A 174 -5.04 18.96 -22.58
C GLU A 174 -4.71 20.43 -22.28
N HIS A 175 -3.86 20.71 -21.29
CA HIS A 175 -3.48 22.08 -20.88
C HIS A 175 -2.17 22.59 -21.52
N THR A 176 -1.54 21.84 -22.43
CA THR A 176 -0.32 22.21 -23.14
C THR A 176 -0.57 22.46 -24.62
#